data_63e1c466ca56361f5b0d4a8b4ecdeb05
#
_entry.id   63e1c466ca56361f5b0d4a8b4ecdeb05
#
_cell.length_a   1.000
_cell.length_b   1.000
_cell.length_c   1.000
_cell.angle_alpha   90.00
_cell.angle_beta   90.00
_cell.angle_gamma   90.00
#
_symmetry.space_group_name_H-M   'P 1'
#
loop_
_entity.id
_entity.type
_entity.pdbx_description
1 polymer ?
#
loop_
_entity_poly.entity_id
_entity_poly.type
_entity_poly.pdbx_seq_one_letter_code
_entity_poly.pdbx_strand_id
1 'polypeptide(L)'
;MNIELHPLEAFEEETFIRENQIAFDKAAVEEFGPQEESVIDRETIEECLHGKFSEAFRIMADGRAVGGVVVGIHPDTRRNELELLYINPDCHSRGIGQKVWRMIEEKYPETEVWETHTPYFEKRNIHFYVNKCGFRIVEFYNPHHPEPHGPCDTPGGEYFFRFEKVMR
;
A
#
# COMPACT_ATOMS: atom_id res chain seq x y z
N MET A 1 19.93 -9.86 5.29
CA MET A 1 18.53 -10.29 5.02
C MET A 1 18.28 -10.30 3.53
N ASN A 2 17.86 -11.42 3.00
CA ASN A 2 17.59 -11.58 1.57
C ASN A 2 16.10 -11.33 1.30
N ILE A 3 15.78 -10.27 0.57
CA ILE A 3 14.41 -9.92 0.22
C ILE A 3 14.15 -10.29 -1.23
N GLU A 4 13.03 -10.97 -1.48
CA GLU A 4 12.60 -11.34 -2.82
C GLU A 4 11.13 -10.98 -3.02
N LEU A 5 10.77 -10.67 -4.24
CA LEU A 5 9.37 -10.44 -4.64
C LEU A 5 8.94 -11.63 -5.50
N HIS A 6 7.99 -12.41 -5.01
CA HIS A 6 7.44 -13.55 -5.73
C HIS A 6 6.05 -13.21 -6.27
N PRO A 7 5.76 -13.44 -7.56
CA PRO A 7 4.41 -13.23 -8.07
C PRO A 7 3.39 -13.96 -7.22
N LEU A 8 2.29 -13.29 -6.90
CA LEU A 8 1.24 -13.87 -6.08
C LEU A 8 0.50 -14.96 -6.85
N GLU A 9 0.44 -16.16 -6.28
CA GLU A 9 -0.31 -17.27 -6.86
C GLU A 9 -1.77 -17.24 -6.41
N ALA A 10 -2.68 -17.76 -7.22
CA ALA A 10 -4.11 -17.74 -6.92
C ALA A 10 -4.41 -18.39 -5.56
N PHE A 11 -3.74 -19.49 -5.22
CA PHE A 11 -3.98 -20.18 -3.95
C PHE A 11 -3.51 -19.39 -2.73
N GLU A 12 -2.74 -18.34 -2.92
CA GLU A 12 -2.20 -17.49 -1.85
C GLU A 12 -3.08 -16.26 -1.56
N GLU A 13 -4.09 -15.99 -2.39
CA GLU A 13 -4.88 -14.77 -2.28
C GLU A 13 -5.61 -14.65 -0.94
N GLU A 14 -6.17 -15.73 -0.42
CA GLU A 14 -6.85 -15.71 0.88
C GLU A 14 -5.93 -15.27 2.01
N THR A 15 -4.72 -15.82 2.04
CA THR A 15 -3.71 -15.43 3.03
C THR A 15 -3.30 -13.98 2.86
N PHE A 16 -3.10 -13.56 1.62
CA PHE A 16 -2.75 -12.17 1.29
C PHE A 16 -3.81 -11.20 1.82
N ILE A 17 -5.07 -11.48 1.54
CA ILE A 17 -6.19 -10.63 1.97
C ILE A 17 -6.23 -10.53 3.49
N ARG A 18 -6.15 -11.66 4.17
CA ARG A 18 -6.19 -11.71 5.64
C ARG A 18 -5.04 -10.95 6.27
N GLU A 19 -3.83 -11.18 5.80
CA GLU A 19 -2.63 -10.50 6.33
C GLU A 19 -2.68 -8.99 6.09
N ASN A 20 -3.17 -8.59 4.91
CA ASN A 20 -3.34 -7.18 4.57
C ASN A 20 -4.32 -6.50 5.55
N GLN A 21 -5.46 -7.16 5.80
CA GLN A 21 -6.45 -6.65 6.75
C GLN A 21 -5.87 -6.54 8.16
N ILE A 22 -5.15 -7.55 8.63
CA ILE A 22 -4.52 -7.54 9.96
C ILE A 22 -3.54 -6.37 10.08
N ALA A 23 -2.71 -6.15 9.08
CA ALA A 23 -1.72 -5.08 9.12
C ALA A 23 -2.37 -3.69 9.17
N PHE A 24 -3.40 -3.45 8.37
CA PHE A 24 -4.10 -2.17 8.36
C PHE A 24 -4.98 -1.97 9.59
N ASP A 25 -5.62 -3.03 10.07
CA ASP A 25 -6.45 -2.95 11.27
C ASP A 25 -5.65 -2.58 12.50
N LYS A 26 -4.40 -3.02 12.57
CA LYS A 26 -3.53 -2.68 13.69
C LYS A 26 -3.38 -1.17 13.85
N ALA A 27 -3.15 -0.46 12.76
CA ALA A 27 -3.01 1.01 12.79
C ALA A 27 -4.32 1.67 13.22
N ALA A 28 -5.45 1.19 12.73
CA ALA A 28 -6.76 1.73 13.09
C ALA A 28 -7.09 1.49 14.57
N VAL A 29 -6.77 0.31 15.09
CA VAL A 29 -6.98 -0.01 16.50
C VAL A 29 -6.12 0.89 17.38
N GLU A 30 -4.89 1.15 17.00
CA GLU A 30 -4.01 2.03 17.76
C GLU A 30 -4.54 3.47 17.82
N GLU A 31 -5.19 3.95 16.75
CA GLU A 31 -5.70 5.32 16.68
C GLU A 31 -7.12 5.46 17.24
N PHE A 32 -8.01 4.52 16.94
CA PHE A 32 -9.43 4.63 17.22
C PHE A 32 -9.98 3.61 18.23
N GLY A 33 -9.15 2.66 18.68
CA GLY A 33 -9.59 1.55 19.50
C GLY A 33 -10.18 0.40 18.68
N PRO A 34 -10.67 -0.65 19.34
CA PRO A 34 -11.19 -1.84 18.66
C PRO A 34 -12.29 -1.51 17.65
N GLN A 35 -12.24 -2.16 16.48
CA GLN A 35 -13.20 -2.00 15.39
C GLN A 35 -14.00 -3.28 15.22
N GLU A 36 -15.26 -3.15 14.85
CA GLU A 36 -16.13 -4.31 14.60
C GLU A 36 -15.80 -4.99 13.27
N GLU A 37 -15.41 -4.18 12.29
CA GLU A 37 -15.05 -4.68 10.96
C GLU A 37 -13.67 -4.19 10.58
N SER A 38 -13.08 -4.86 9.60
CA SER A 38 -11.79 -4.47 9.07
C SER A 38 -11.87 -3.11 8.38
N VAL A 39 -10.83 -2.26 8.56
CA VAL A 39 -10.80 -0.91 7.98
C VAL A 39 -10.58 -0.94 6.46
N ILE A 40 -10.06 -2.05 5.94
CA ILE A 40 -10.02 -2.27 4.50
C ILE A 40 -10.80 -3.55 4.23
N ASP A 41 -11.86 -3.46 3.43
CA ASP A 41 -12.69 -4.61 3.18
C ASP A 41 -12.08 -5.54 2.15
N ARG A 42 -12.58 -6.78 2.13
CA ARG A 42 -12.13 -7.81 1.21
C ARG A 42 -12.28 -7.38 -0.25
N GLU A 43 -13.41 -6.75 -0.57
CA GLU A 43 -13.73 -6.34 -1.92
C GLU A 43 -12.70 -5.34 -2.47
N THR A 44 -12.30 -4.37 -1.65
CA THR A 44 -11.28 -3.40 -2.03
C THR A 44 -9.95 -4.08 -2.36
N ILE A 45 -9.55 -5.04 -1.54
CA ILE A 45 -8.30 -5.77 -1.78
C ILE A 45 -8.41 -6.61 -3.06
N GLU A 46 -9.55 -7.28 -3.27
CA GLU A 46 -9.78 -8.07 -4.48
C GLU A 46 -9.76 -7.20 -5.74
N GLU A 47 -10.34 -6.01 -5.68
CA GLU A 47 -10.29 -5.06 -6.79
C GLU A 47 -8.86 -4.66 -7.14
N CYS A 48 -8.01 -4.45 -6.12
CA CYS A 48 -6.59 -4.20 -6.34
C CYS A 48 -5.89 -5.40 -6.97
N LEU A 49 -6.14 -6.60 -6.45
CA LEU A 49 -5.49 -7.82 -6.94
C LEU A 49 -5.86 -8.15 -8.37
N HIS A 50 -7.10 -7.92 -8.77
CA HIS A 50 -7.65 -8.32 -10.07
C HIS A 50 -7.81 -7.15 -11.04
N GLY A 51 -7.28 -5.98 -10.73
CA GLY A 51 -7.30 -4.84 -11.65
C GLY A 51 -6.55 -5.16 -12.95
N LYS A 52 -7.02 -4.57 -14.05
CA LYS A 52 -6.44 -4.80 -15.38
C LYS A 52 -4.94 -4.52 -15.45
N PHE A 53 -4.49 -3.53 -14.70
CA PHE A 53 -3.09 -3.11 -14.71
C PHE A 53 -2.33 -3.54 -13.45
N SER A 54 -2.95 -4.33 -12.60
CA SER A 54 -2.38 -4.71 -11.31
C SER A 54 -1.37 -5.85 -11.43
N GLU A 55 -0.27 -5.73 -10.71
CA GLU A 55 0.71 -6.79 -10.51
C GLU A 55 0.92 -6.94 -9.01
N ALA A 56 0.74 -8.15 -8.51
CA ALA A 56 0.79 -8.44 -7.07
C ALA A 56 1.94 -9.40 -6.76
N PHE A 57 2.60 -9.14 -5.63
CA PHE A 57 3.76 -9.94 -5.20
C PHE A 57 3.67 -10.25 -3.72
N ARG A 58 4.15 -11.43 -3.35
CA ARG A 58 4.49 -11.74 -1.97
C ARG A 58 5.89 -11.22 -1.69
N ILE A 59 6.07 -10.65 -0.52
CA ILE A 59 7.37 -10.21 -0.05
C ILE A 59 7.97 -11.34 0.80
N MET A 60 9.11 -11.83 0.37
CA MET A 60 9.81 -12.91 1.07
C MET A 60 11.08 -12.36 1.70
N ALA A 61 11.31 -12.70 2.96
CA ALA A 61 12.54 -12.38 3.68
C ALA A 61 13.15 -13.67 4.19
N ASP A 62 14.33 -14.01 3.69
CA ASP A 62 15.05 -15.24 4.04
C ASP A 62 14.15 -16.49 3.94
N GLY A 63 13.37 -16.56 2.87
CA GLY A 63 12.49 -17.70 2.58
C GLY A 63 11.14 -17.69 3.29
N ARG A 64 10.83 -16.65 4.09
CA ARG A 64 9.54 -16.53 4.78
C ARG A 64 8.71 -15.40 4.18
N ALA A 65 7.41 -15.62 4.05
CA ALA A 65 6.49 -14.57 3.65
C ALA A 65 6.35 -13.55 4.78
N VAL A 66 6.64 -12.28 4.50
CA VAL A 66 6.61 -11.21 5.50
C VAL A 66 5.70 -10.05 5.11
N GLY A 67 5.10 -10.10 3.92
CA GLY A 67 4.19 -9.04 3.48
C GLY A 67 3.77 -9.23 2.04
N GLY A 68 3.17 -8.19 1.50
CA GLY A 68 2.72 -8.17 0.12
C GLY A 68 2.69 -6.77 -0.46
N VAL A 69 2.72 -6.70 -1.78
CA VAL A 69 2.69 -5.44 -2.51
C VAL A 69 1.88 -5.60 -3.79
N VAL A 70 1.06 -4.61 -4.11
CA VAL A 70 0.32 -4.54 -5.37
C VAL A 70 0.62 -3.19 -6.01
N VAL A 71 1.00 -3.22 -7.28
CA VAL A 71 1.25 -2.01 -8.06
C VAL A 71 0.35 -2.01 -9.29
N GLY A 72 -0.02 -0.81 -9.74
CA GLY A 72 -0.72 -0.62 -11.00
C GLY A 72 0.25 -0.07 -12.03
N ILE A 73 0.47 -0.79 -13.11
CA ILE A 73 1.46 -0.44 -14.13
C ILE A 73 0.76 -0.01 -15.40
N HIS A 74 0.99 1.26 -15.77
CA HIS A 74 0.34 1.91 -16.92
C HIS A 74 1.39 2.32 -17.96
N PRO A 75 1.71 1.43 -18.92
CA PRO A 75 2.78 1.71 -19.89
C PRO A 75 2.54 2.95 -20.76
N ASP A 76 1.28 3.27 -21.03
CA ASP A 76 0.93 4.39 -21.90
C ASP A 76 1.24 5.74 -21.27
N THR A 77 0.90 5.92 -20.00
CA THR A 77 1.07 7.18 -19.29
C THR A 77 2.38 7.25 -18.53
N ARG A 78 2.95 6.10 -18.18
CA ARG A 78 4.09 5.95 -17.28
C ARG A 78 3.84 6.56 -15.89
N ARG A 79 2.57 6.74 -15.54
CA ARG A 79 2.12 7.12 -14.21
C ARG A 79 1.61 5.85 -13.55
N ASN A 80 2.41 5.31 -12.67
CA ASN A 80 2.13 4.04 -12.01
C ASN A 80 1.70 4.28 -10.57
N GLU A 81 1.03 3.29 -10.00
CA GLU A 81 0.47 3.41 -8.65
C GLU A 81 1.02 2.33 -7.74
N LEU A 82 1.32 2.72 -6.50
CA LEU A 82 1.47 1.78 -5.42
C LEU A 82 0.09 1.64 -4.79
N GLU A 83 -0.58 0.52 -5.06
CA GLU A 83 -1.95 0.31 -4.63
C GLU A 83 -2.06 -0.22 -3.21
N LEU A 84 -1.23 -1.20 -2.87
CA LEU A 84 -1.18 -1.79 -1.53
C LEU A 84 0.25 -2.18 -1.20
N LEU A 85 0.64 -1.91 0.03
CA LEU A 85 1.91 -2.39 0.58
C LEU A 85 1.69 -2.67 2.05
N TYR A 86 1.93 -3.90 2.47
CA TYR A 86 1.87 -4.23 3.89
C TYR A 86 3.07 -5.10 4.27
N ILE A 87 3.52 -4.91 5.50
CA ILE A 87 4.50 -5.76 6.13
C ILE A 87 3.83 -6.33 7.38
N ASN A 88 3.95 -7.61 7.62
CA ASN A 88 3.35 -8.23 8.80
C ASN A 88 3.83 -7.51 10.06
N PRO A 89 2.94 -7.22 11.03
CA PRO A 89 3.30 -6.43 12.19
C PRO A 89 4.51 -6.93 12.99
N ASP A 90 4.70 -8.24 13.06
CA ASP A 90 5.85 -8.85 13.75
C ASP A 90 7.17 -8.65 13.01
N CYS A 91 7.12 -8.18 11.77
CA CYS A 91 8.29 -7.94 10.93
C CYS A 91 8.60 -6.45 10.75
N HIS A 92 7.88 -5.56 11.42
CA HIS A 92 8.09 -4.12 11.30
C HIS A 92 9.46 -3.68 11.83
N SER A 93 9.90 -2.50 11.41
CA SER A 93 11.13 -1.84 11.89
C SER A 93 12.43 -2.54 11.50
N ARG A 94 12.39 -3.36 10.44
CA ARG A 94 13.58 -4.04 9.90
C ARG A 94 14.05 -3.46 8.56
N GLY A 95 13.44 -2.37 8.11
CA GLY A 95 13.76 -1.75 6.83
C GLY A 95 13.28 -2.52 5.61
N ILE A 96 12.41 -3.51 5.80
CA ILE A 96 11.90 -4.36 4.71
C ILE A 96 11.12 -3.53 3.70
N GLY A 97 10.22 -2.68 4.17
CA GLY A 97 9.38 -1.85 3.28
C GLY A 97 10.21 -0.97 2.37
N GLN A 98 11.25 -0.33 2.88
CA GLN A 98 12.12 0.54 2.10
C GLN A 98 12.91 -0.26 1.05
N LYS A 99 13.39 -1.44 1.41
CA LYS A 99 14.05 -2.34 0.47
C LYS A 99 13.11 -2.77 -0.65
N VAL A 100 11.90 -3.17 -0.29
CA VAL A 100 10.86 -3.57 -1.25
C VAL A 100 10.57 -2.43 -2.21
N TRP A 101 10.41 -1.21 -1.68
CA TRP A 101 10.13 -0.06 -2.52
C TRP A 101 11.24 0.18 -3.55
N ARG A 102 12.50 0.09 -3.13
CA ARG A 102 13.63 0.20 -4.06
C ARG A 102 13.58 -0.87 -5.15
N MET A 103 13.25 -2.09 -4.77
CA MET A 103 13.11 -3.20 -5.73
C MET A 103 12.01 -2.94 -6.74
N ILE A 104 10.89 -2.36 -6.30
CA ILE A 104 9.78 -1.97 -7.19
C ILE A 104 10.27 -0.89 -8.17
N GLU A 105 10.96 0.12 -7.69
CA GLU A 105 11.50 1.18 -8.57
C GLU A 105 12.45 0.60 -9.61
N GLU A 106 13.30 -0.31 -9.22
CA GLU A 106 14.26 -0.97 -10.11
C GLU A 106 13.57 -1.89 -11.12
N LYS A 107 12.47 -2.52 -10.71
CA LYS A 107 11.71 -3.43 -11.57
C LYS A 107 10.95 -2.69 -12.68
N TYR A 108 10.55 -1.46 -12.42
CA TYR A 108 9.76 -0.65 -13.37
C TYR A 108 10.48 0.67 -13.68
N PRO A 109 11.65 0.62 -14.33
CA PRO A 109 12.49 1.81 -14.54
C PRO A 109 11.88 2.83 -15.51
N GLU A 110 10.88 2.43 -16.29
CA GLU A 110 10.21 3.32 -17.23
C GLU A 110 9.22 4.28 -16.56
N THR A 111 8.97 4.12 -15.26
CA THR A 111 8.00 4.94 -14.53
C THR A 111 8.46 6.39 -14.48
N GLU A 112 7.57 7.30 -14.84
CA GLU A 112 7.81 8.74 -14.72
C GLU A 112 7.32 9.28 -13.39
N VAL A 113 6.14 8.81 -12.92
CA VAL A 113 5.57 9.23 -11.65
C VAL A 113 4.95 8.02 -10.95
N TRP A 114 5.28 7.85 -9.69
CA TRP A 114 4.59 6.92 -8.81
C TRP A 114 3.57 7.68 -7.98
N GLU A 115 2.38 7.13 -7.83
CA GLU A 115 1.31 7.71 -7.02
C GLU A 115 0.87 6.71 -5.96
N THR A 116 0.50 7.21 -4.78
CA THR A 116 -0.10 6.38 -3.73
C THR A 116 -1.01 7.23 -2.87
N HIS A 117 -1.87 6.56 -2.10
CA HIS A 117 -2.83 7.21 -1.21
C HIS A 117 -2.75 6.55 0.15
N THR A 118 -3.00 7.32 1.20
CA THR A 118 -3.14 6.75 2.55
C THR A 118 -4.05 7.62 3.40
N PRO A 119 -4.81 7.02 4.33
CA PRO A 119 -5.61 7.80 5.28
C PRO A 119 -4.71 8.61 6.22
N TYR A 120 -5.24 9.75 6.67
CA TYR A 120 -4.53 10.63 7.59
C TYR A 120 -4.08 9.91 8.87
N PHE A 121 -4.88 8.97 9.39
CA PHE A 121 -4.53 8.29 10.64
C PHE A 121 -3.34 7.35 10.50
N GLU A 122 -3.00 6.94 9.30
CA GLU A 122 -1.86 6.07 9.01
C GLU A 122 -0.54 6.85 9.05
N LYS A 123 -0.22 7.44 10.21
CA LYS A 123 0.95 8.31 10.37
C LYS A 123 2.27 7.58 10.09
N ARG A 124 2.32 6.30 10.41
CA ARG A 124 3.47 5.45 10.11
C ARG A 124 3.70 5.34 8.59
N ASN A 125 2.63 5.16 7.82
CA ASN A 125 2.70 5.10 6.37
C ASN A 125 3.11 6.45 5.77
N ILE A 126 2.57 7.54 6.31
CA ILE A 126 2.92 8.89 5.86
C ILE A 126 4.42 9.14 6.06
N HIS A 127 4.93 8.81 7.25
CA HIS A 127 6.36 8.91 7.54
C HIS A 127 7.18 8.05 6.56
N PHE A 128 6.73 6.84 6.31
CA PHE A 128 7.39 5.92 5.39
C PHE A 128 7.45 6.49 3.98
N TYR A 129 6.32 6.91 3.44
CA TYR A 129 6.28 7.43 2.07
C TYR A 129 7.08 8.71 1.92
N VAL A 130 6.89 9.67 2.81
CA VAL A 130 7.53 10.98 2.70
C VAL A 130 9.02 10.91 3.06
N ASN A 131 9.34 10.34 4.21
CA ASN A 131 10.69 10.42 4.76
C ASN A 131 11.62 9.28 4.34
N LYS A 132 11.07 8.12 3.99
CA LYS A 132 11.88 6.95 3.62
C LYS A 132 11.87 6.67 2.12
N CYS A 133 10.76 6.92 1.44
CA CYS A 133 10.62 6.59 0.02
C CYS A 133 10.76 7.79 -0.91
N GLY A 134 10.66 9.01 -0.39
CA GLY A 134 10.83 10.21 -1.21
C GLY A 134 9.57 10.71 -1.91
N PHE A 135 8.40 10.25 -1.47
CA PHE A 135 7.13 10.79 -1.97
C PHE A 135 6.87 12.17 -1.39
N ARG A 136 6.03 12.93 -2.08
CA ARG A 136 5.53 14.23 -1.61
C ARG A 136 4.02 14.16 -1.52
N ILE A 137 3.44 14.80 -0.50
CA ILE A 137 2.00 14.98 -0.39
C ILE A 137 1.62 16.06 -1.41
N VAL A 138 0.72 15.72 -2.33
CA VAL A 138 0.31 16.63 -3.41
C VAL A 138 -1.17 17.00 -3.30
N GLU A 139 -1.94 16.28 -2.50
CA GLU A 139 -3.36 16.56 -2.32
C GLU A 139 -3.84 16.06 -0.97
N PHE A 140 -4.70 16.85 -0.33
CA PHE A 140 -5.32 16.49 0.93
C PHE A 140 -6.84 16.46 0.73
N TYR A 141 -7.40 15.26 0.76
CA TYR A 141 -8.85 15.07 0.70
C TYR A 141 -9.45 15.21 2.09
N ASN A 142 -10.58 15.91 2.17
CA ASN A 142 -11.29 16.20 3.41
C ASN A 142 -12.75 16.54 3.05
N PRO A 143 -13.66 16.82 4.00
CA PRO A 143 -15.06 17.14 3.67
C PRO A 143 -15.23 18.35 2.76
N HIS A 144 -14.28 19.27 2.70
CA HIS A 144 -14.31 20.43 1.80
C HIS A 144 -13.67 20.15 0.42
N HIS A 145 -12.97 19.05 0.29
CA HIS A 145 -12.31 18.61 -0.92
C HIS A 145 -12.36 17.08 -0.95
N PRO A 146 -13.55 16.50 -1.23
CA PRO A 146 -13.74 15.06 -1.10
C PRO A 146 -12.97 14.27 -2.15
N GLU A 147 -12.57 13.07 -1.77
CA GLU A 147 -11.93 12.13 -2.66
C GLU A 147 -12.93 11.71 -3.76
N PRO A 148 -12.50 11.68 -5.05
CA PRO A 148 -13.41 11.43 -6.17
C PRO A 148 -14.20 10.12 -6.11
N HIS A 149 -13.66 9.11 -5.46
CA HIS A 149 -14.33 7.80 -5.33
C HIS A 149 -15.23 7.71 -4.10
N GLY A 150 -15.40 8.83 -3.39
CA GLY A 150 -16.22 8.93 -2.20
C GLY A 150 -15.47 8.57 -0.92
N PRO A 151 -16.00 8.99 0.24
CA PRO A 151 -15.38 8.70 1.53
C PRO A 151 -15.48 7.21 1.81
N CYS A 152 -14.46 6.69 2.47
CA CYS A 152 -14.51 5.34 2.97
C CYS A 152 -15.31 5.32 4.29
N ASP A 153 -16.04 4.24 4.55
CA ASP A 153 -16.93 4.12 5.69
C ASP A 153 -16.21 3.88 7.03
N THR A 154 -14.88 3.91 7.03
CA THR A 154 -14.10 3.71 8.23
C THR A 154 -13.91 5.00 9.00
N PRO A 155 -13.68 4.96 10.33
CA PRO A 155 -13.34 6.16 11.10
C PRO A 155 -12.17 6.91 10.46
N GLY A 156 -12.34 8.22 10.25
CA GLY A 156 -11.33 9.06 9.63
C GLY A 156 -11.16 8.86 8.12
N GLY A 157 -12.05 8.08 7.49
CA GLY A 157 -11.95 7.76 6.07
C GLY A 157 -12.17 8.94 5.13
N GLU A 158 -12.72 10.06 5.61
CA GLU A 158 -12.86 11.28 4.84
C GLU A 158 -11.56 12.12 4.78
N TYR A 159 -10.54 11.75 5.52
CA TYR A 159 -9.24 12.42 5.54
C TYR A 159 -8.18 11.53 4.93
N PHE A 160 -7.76 11.87 3.71
CA PHE A 160 -6.79 11.10 2.93
C PHE A 160 -5.76 12.03 2.32
N PHE A 161 -4.55 11.51 2.14
CA PHE A 161 -3.51 12.17 1.35
C PHE A 161 -3.27 11.41 0.05
N ARG A 162 -3.02 12.16 -1.01
CA ARG A 162 -2.47 11.64 -2.26
C ARG A 162 -1.00 12.06 -2.33
N PHE A 163 -0.16 11.13 -2.71
CA PHE A 163 1.30 11.32 -2.78
C PHE A 163 1.78 11.07 -4.19
N GLU A 164 2.82 11.79 -4.57
CA GLU A 164 3.51 11.52 -5.83
C GLU A 164 5.01 11.48 -5.61
N LYS A 165 5.68 10.64 -6.40
CA LYS A 165 7.13 10.62 -6.50
C LYS A 165 7.49 10.71 -7.97
N VAL A 166 8.12 11.82 -8.36
CA VAL A 166 8.59 12.03 -9.74
C VAL A 166 9.94 11.37 -9.89
N MET A 167 10.03 10.46 -10.84
CA MET A 167 11.26 9.73 -11.15
C MET A 167 12.05 10.47 -12.20
N ARG A 168 13.37 10.33 -12.17
CA ARG A 168 14.25 11.02 -13.11
C ARG A 168 15.31 10.09 -13.65
#